data_1339856d62c3afff61ea2d0a328b3221
#
_entry.id   1339856d62c3afff61ea2d0a328b3221
#
_cell.length_a   1.000
_cell.length_b   1.000
_cell.length_c   1.000
_cell.angle_alpha   90.00
_cell.angle_beta   90.00
_cell.angle_gamma   90.00
#
_symmetry.space_group_name_H-M   'P 1'
#
loop_
_entity.id
_entity.type
_entity.pdbx_description
1 polymer ?
#
loop_
_entity_poly.entity_id
_entity_poly.type
_entity_poly.pdbx_seq_one_letter_code
_entity_poly.pdbx_strand_id
1 'polypeptide(L)'
;MRIDVRFPEAAADLVPERLAATLGVERVRISPTGADDRATREAMAQQAAAEIMAAAAPGASIGVSWSRTLDLAARYVTSLPPCHIVQLAGALPVPGSGNSLELIQNLGRHDGVATWPLWAPLVVENSQTAQGLRRQPEIADTLAKASSLDAAVVAVGAWMPGLSTVWNRVDNHLKLEAAKAGAVAECSGRLIDAEGRPVRSELDERVLAVSLAQLQSTPKVVAVAQGAARADAVRAVLSAGFVTTLLIDEELAVALSGQ
;
A
#
# COMPACT_ATOMS: atom_id res chain seq x y z
N MET A 1 33.58 -11.16 -26.07
CA MET A 1 33.38 -10.21 -24.96
C MET A 1 32.58 -10.95 -23.88
N ARG A 2 33.22 -11.36 -22.78
CA ARG A 2 32.52 -12.01 -21.65
C ARG A 2 32.05 -10.89 -20.74
N ILE A 3 30.72 -10.77 -20.56
CA ILE A 3 30.13 -9.84 -19.59
C ILE A 3 30.17 -10.60 -18.25
N ASP A 4 31.04 -10.19 -17.34
CA ASP A 4 31.07 -10.71 -15.97
C ASP A 4 30.02 -9.95 -15.17
N VAL A 5 28.84 -10.53 -15.02
CA VAL A 5 27.76 -9.97 -14.15
C VAL A 5 28.11 -10.37 -12.73
N ARG A 6 28.74 -9.48 -11.98
CA ARG A 6 28.92 -9.65 -10.53
C ARG A 6 27.60 -9.26 -9.85
N PHE A 7 26.86 -10.24 -9.38
CA PHE A 7 25.81 -10.00 -8.40
C PHE A 7 26.48 -9.58 -7.08
N PRO A 8 25.94 -8.59 -6.34
CA PRO A 8 26.40 -8.31 -4.98
C PRO A 8 26.27 -9.60 -4.14
N GLU A 9 27.32 -10.00 -3.43
CA GLU A 9 27.34 -11.22 -2.60
C GLU A 9 26.16 -11.25 -1.58
N ALA A 10 25.67 -10.10 -1.13
CA ALA A 10 24.53 -9.98 -0.23
C ALA A 10 23.18 -10.45 -0.83
N ALA A 11 23.03 -10.47 -2.16
CA ALA A 11 21.76 -10.92 -2.79
C ALA A 11 21.68 -12.45 -2.91
N ALA A 12 22.81 -13.16 -2.88
CA ALA A 12 22.86 -14.62 -3.02
C ALA A 12 22.28 -15.38 -1.81
N ASP A 13 22.19 -14.71 -0.64
CA ASP A 13 21.73 -15.30 0.63
C ASP A 13 20.31 -14.86 1.06
N LEU A 14 19.59 -14.09 0.21
CA LEU A 14 18.23 -13.65 0.52
C LEU A 14 17.23 -14.82 0.37
N VAL A 15 16.97 -15.50 1.48
CA VAL A 15 15.98 -16.56 1.56
C VAL A 15 14.67 -15.95 2.09
N PRO A 16 13.59 -15.86 1.27
CA PRO A 16 12.34 -15.22 1.66
C PRO A 16 11.76 -15.76 2.97
N GLU A 17 11.87 -17.07 3.22
CA GLU A 17 11.36 -17.72 4.42
C GLU A 17 12.12 -17.30 5.68
N ARG A 18 13.44 -17.11 5.59
CA ARG A 18 14.25 -16.60 6.70
C ARG A 18 13.90 -15.15 7.00
N LEU A 19 13.77 -14.34 5.96
CA LEU A 19 13.38 -12.94 6.11
C LEU A 19 11.97 -12.82 6.71
N ALA A 20 11.03 -13.65 6.29
CA ALA A 20 9.69 -13.70 6.84
C ALA A 20 9.71 -14.01 8.36
N ALA A 21 10.48 -15.01 8.77
CA ALA A 21 10.65 -15.36 10.18
C ALA A 21 11.29 -14.22 10.99
N THR A 22 12.32 -13.56 10.46
CA THR A 22 12.99 -12.41 11.09
C THR A 22 12.06 -11.22 11.26
N LEU A 23 11.22 -10.95 10.25
CA LEU A 23 10.28 -9.81 10.24
C LEU A 23 8.95 -10.11 10.91
N GLY A 24 8.69 -11.35 11.34
CA GLY A 24 7.45 -11.73 12.01
C GLY A 24 6.21 -11.72 11.10
N VAL A 25 6.37 -11.97 9.81
CA VAL A 25 5.27 -12.07 8.83
C VAL A 25 5.13 -13.51 8.33
N GLU A 26 3.95 -13.85 7.81
CA GLU A 26 3.71 -15.19 7.29
C GLU A 26 4.51 -15.46 6.01
N ARG A 27 4.70 -14.42 5.16
CA ARG A 27 5.36 -14.56 3.86
C ARG A 27 6.05 -13.28 3.42
N VAL A 28 7.23 -13.45 2.82
CA VAL A 28 7.92 -12.40 2.06
C VAL A 28 8.00 -12.83 0.59
N ARG A 29 7.73 -11.89 -0.29
CA ARG A 29 7.97 -12.00 -1.73
C ARG A 29 9.03 -11.00 -2.12
N ILE A 30 10.13 -11.48 -2.68
CA ILE A 30 11.22 -10.64 -3.16
C ILE A 30 11.13 -10.58 -4.68
N SER A 31 10.96 -9.37 -5.21
CA SER A 31 10.97 -9.14 -6.65
C SER A 31 12.38 -8.81 -7.10
N PRO A 32 12.85 -9.39 -8.21
CA PRO A 32 14.18 -9.08 -8.72
C PRO A 32 14.30 -7.59 -9.05
N THR A 33 15.49 -7.04 -8.80
CA THR A 33 15.84 -5.68 -9.21
C THR A 33 16.01 -5.65 -10.74
N GLY A 34 15.26 -4.81 -11.41
CA GLY A 34 15.35 -4.60 -12.85
C GLY A 34 16.50 -3.65 -13.23
N ALA A 35 16.63 -3.36 -14.53
CA ALA A 35 17.65 -2.45 -15.05
C ALA A 35 17.51 -1.01 -14.54
N ASP A 36 16.31 -0.62 -14.12
CA ASP A 36 15.94 0.68 -13.55
C ASP A 36 14.74 0.54 -12.61
N ASP A 37 14.41 1.63 -11.92
CA ASP A 37 13.24 1.72 -11.03
C ASP A 37 11.92 1.35 -11.70
N ARG A 38 11.78 1.60 -12.98
CA ARG A 38 10.58 1.28 -13.74
C ARG A 38 10.47 -0.23 -13.95
N ALA A 39 11.54 -0.87 -14.39
CA ALA A 39 11.59 -2.31 -14.61
C ALA A 39 11.38 -3.09 -13.29
N THR A 40 11.99 -2.63 -12.19
CA THR A 40 11.75 -3.17 -10.85
C THR A 40 10.28 -3.06 -10.45
N ARG A 41 9.68 -1.88 -10.65
CA ARG A 41 8.27 -1.66 -10.35
C ARG A 41 7.33 -2.54 -11.19
N GLU A 42 7.69 -2.79 -12.43
CA GLU A 42 6.92 -3.64 -13.34
C GLU A 42 6.92 -5.10 -12.87
N ALA A 43 8.09 -5.63 -12.46
CA ALA A 43 8.20 -6.96 -11.88
C ALA A 43 7.38 -7.08 -10.57
N MET A 44 7.48 -6.07 -9.69
CA MET A 44 6.66 -6.01 -8.47
C MET A 44 5.17 -5.93 -8.76
N ALA A 45 4.76 -5.18 -9.80
CA ALA A 45 3.36 -5.05 -10.19
C ALA A 45 2.77 -6.39 -10.65
N GLN A 46 3.53 -7.20 -11.39
CA GLN A 46 3.11 -8.56 -11.78
C GLN A 46 2.90 -9.46 -10.56
N GLN A 47 3.79 -9.39 -9.58
CA GLN A 47 3.64 -10.15 -8.34
C GLN A 47 2.45 -9.64 -7.50
N ALA A 48 2.24 -8.32 -7.42
CA ALA A 48 1.08 -7.74 -6.73
C ALA A 48 -0.25 -8.14 -7.42
N ALA A 49 -0.28 -8.21 -8.74
CA ALA A 49 -1.43 -8.73 -9.48
C ALA A 49 -1.73 -10.19 -9.14
N ALA A 50 -0.68 -11.02 -9.03
CA ALA A 50 -0.82 -12.41 -8.60
C ALA A 50 -1.39 -12.52 -7.17
N GLU A 51 -0.99 -11.64 -6.24
CA GLU A 51 -1.56 -11.59 -4.88
C GLU A 51 -3.04 -11.15 -4.90
N ILE A 52 -3.41 -10.17 -5.73
CA ILE A 52 -4.81 -9.75 -5.90
C ILE A 52 -5.65 -10.92 -6.42
N MET A 53 -5.19 -11.63 -7.46
CA MET A 53 -5.88 -12.78 -8.01
C MET A 53 -5.97 -13.95 -7.02
N ALA A 54 -4.91 -14.19 -6.24
CA ALA A 54 -4.88 -15.24 -5.21
C ALA A 54 -5.79 -14.94 -4.00
N ALA A 55 -6.05 -13.66 -3.72
CA ALA A 55 -6.98 -13.24 -2.69
C ALA A 55 -8.44 -13.31 -3.15
N ALA A 56 -8.67 -13.32 -4.46
CA ALA A 56 -10.01 -13.28 -5.04
C ALA A 56 -10.67 -14.66 -4.98
N ALA A 57 -11.81 -14.73 -4.29
CA ALA A 57 -12.72 -15.85 -4.27
C ALA A 57 -14.16 -15.37 -4.56
N PRO A 58 -15.08 -16.23 -5.00
CA PRO A 58 -16.47 -15.82 -5.19
C PRO A 58 -17.06 -15.20 -3.93
N GLY A 59 -17.57 -13.96 -4.04
CA GLY A 59 -18.13 -13.18 -2.95
C GLY A 59 -17.13 -12.49 -2.02
N ALA A 60 -15.82 -12.73 -2.16
CA ALA A 60 -14.79 -12.09 -1.33
C ALA A 60 -14.74 -10.58 -1.51
N SER A 61 -14.37 -9.86 -0.46
CA SER A 61 -14.16 -8.41 -0.44
C SER A 61 -12.66 -8.11 -0.34
N ILE A 62 -12.10 -7.50 -1.38
CA ILE A 62 -10.67 -7.21 -1.50
C ILE A 62 -10.49 -5.69 -1.47
N GLY A 63 -9.79 -5.21 -0.46
CA GLY A 63 -9.40 -3.81 -0.35
C GLY A 63 -8.14 -3.51 -1.17
N VAL A 64 -8.13 -2.41 -1.92
CA VAL A 64 -6.94 -2.00 -2.66
C VAL A 64 -6.66 -0.53 -2.40
N SER A 65 -5.43 -0.21 -1.96
CA SER A 65 -4.98 1.18 -1.91
C SER A 65 -4.33 1.58 -3.25
N TRP A 66 -4.12 2.88 -3.45
CA TRP A 66 -3.45 3.34 -4.65
C TRP A 66 -1.94 3.54 -4.43
N SER A 67 -1.17 3.09 -5.40
CA SER A 67 0.22 3.47 -5.61
C SER A 67 0.59 3.27 -7.09
N ARG A 68 1.71 3.82 -7.52
CA ARG A 68 2.21 3.59 -8.89
C ARG A 68 2.39 2.10 -9.22
N THR A 69 2.81 1.30 -8.25
CA THR A 69 2.97 -0.15 -8.41
C THR A 69 1.62 -0.85 -8.50
N LEU A 70 0.66 -0.49 -7.65
CA LEU A 70 -0.67 -1.11 -7.64
C LEU A 70 -1.52 -0.66 -8.84
N ASP A 71 -1.33 0.56 -9.36
CA ASP A 71 -1.95 0.99 -10.63
C ASP A 71 -1.47 0.12 -11.80
N LEU A 72 -0.17 -0.16 -11.86
CA LEU A 72 0.36 -1.12 -12.84
C LEU A 72 -0.15 -2.54 -12.60
N ALA A 73 -0.23 -2.98 -11.34
CA ALA A 73 -0.72 -4.32 -11.00
C ALA A 73 -2.12 -4.57 -11.52
N ALA A 74 -3.02 -3.57 -11.42
CA ALA A 74 -4.39 -3.70 -11.93
C ALA A 74 -4.45 -4.01 -13.44
N ARG A 75 -3.43 -3.66 -14.21
CA ARG A 75 -3.32 -3.95 -15.64
C ARG A 75 -2.84 -5.38 -15.93
N TYR A 76 -2.16 -6.01 -14.97
CA TYR A 76 -1.69 -7.40 -15.03
C TYR A 76 -2.68 -8.41 -14.46
N VAL A 77 -3.75 -7.95 -13.81
CA VAL A 77 -4.84 -8.85 -13.40
C VAL A 77 -5.56 -9.34 -14.65
N THR A 78 -5.50 -10.65 -14.89
CA THR A 78 -6.04 -11.28 -16.11
C THR A 78 -7.47 -11.79 -15.92
N SER A 79 -7.83 -12.19 -14.70
CA SER A 79 -9.19 -12.65 -14.38
C SER A 79 -9.45 -12.52 -12.89
N LEU A 80 -10.70 -12.22 -12.55
CA LEU A 80 -11.20 -12.26 -11.17
C LEU A 80 -12.53 -13.02 -11.16
N PRO A 81 -12.81 -13.85 -10.17
CA PRO A 81 -14.16 -14.38 -9.97
C PRO A 81 -15.11 -13.25 -9.54
N PRO A 82 -16.43 -13.46 -9.56
CA PRO A 82 -17.38 -12.52 -8.99
C PRO A 82 -17.02 -12.18 -7.53
N CYS A 83 -16.54 -10.97 -7.28
CA CYS A 83 -16.06 -10.51 -5.98
C CYS A 83 -16.30 -9.00 -5.82
N HIS A 84 -15.92 -8.44 -4.67
CA HIS A 84 -16.00 -7.03 -4.36
C HIS A 84 -14.60 -6.41 -4.31
N ILE A 85 -14.37 -5.35 -5.06
CA ILE A 85 -13.14 -4.55 -4.97
C ILE A 85 -13.47 -3.23 -4.25
N VAL A 86 -12.80 -2.99 -3.14
CA VAL A 86 -13.04 -1.85 -2.25
C VAL A 86 -11.85 -0.90 -2.29
N GLN A 87 -12.09 0.35 -2.65
CA GLN A 87 -11.07 1.40 -2.60
C GLN A 87 -10.80 1.82 -1.16
N LEU A 88 -9.55 1.70 -0.69
CA LEU A 88 -9.19 1.93 0.71
C LEU A 88 -8.84 3.38 1.04
N ALA A 89 -8.54 4.19 0.03
CA ALA A 89 -8.13 5.57 0.20
C ALA A 89 -8.74 6.45 -0.88
N GLY A 90 -9.14 7.66 -0.53
CA GLY A 90 -9.68 8.66 -1.45
C GLY A 90 -8.71 8.98 -2.59
N ALA A 91 -9.20 9.68 -3.60
CA ALA A 91 -8.41 10.01 -4.77
C ALA A 91 -7.27 10.98 -4.43
N LEU A 92 -6.07 10.63 -4.90
CA LEU A 92 -4.90 11.50 -4.86
C LEU A 92 -4.39 11.68 -6.30
N PRO A 93 -4.73 12.76 -7.00
CA PRO A 93 -4.29 12.98 -8.37
C PRO A 93 -2.77 13.16 -8.40
N VAL A 94 -2.07 12.36 -9.19
CA VAL A 94 -0.62 12.45 -9.42
C VAL A 94 -0.38 12.74 -10.90
N PRO A 95 0.17 13.92 -11.26
CA PRO A 95 0.43 14.26 -12.65
C PRO A 95 1.29 13.20 -13.34
N GLY A 96 0.88 12.78 -14.55
CA GLY A 96 1.61 11.78 -15.34
C GLY A 96 1.57 10.34 -14.82
N SER A 97 0.80 10.08 -13.78
CA SER A 97 0.54 8.73 -13.26
C SER A 97 -0.97 8.50 -13.22
N GLY A 98 -1.41 7.26 -13.28
CA GLY A 98 -2.80 6.90 -13.08
C GLY A 98 -3.36 7.40 -11.75
N ASN A 99 -4.62 7.17 -11.52
CA ASN A 99 -5.31 7.57 -10.28
C ASN A 99 -6.07 6.37 -9.69
N SER A 100 -6.50 6.51 -8.43
CA SER A 100 -7.19 5.43 -7.73
C SER A 100 -8.50 4.99 -8.40
N LEU A 101 -9.17 5.88 -9.13
CA LEU A 101 -10.39 5.54 -9.86
C LEU A 101 -10.10 4.68 -11.08
N GLU A 102 -9.02 4.97 -11.84
CA GLU A 102 -8.58 4.12 -12.95
C GLU A 102 -8.20 2.71 -12.48
N LEU A 103 -7.49 2.62 -11.35
CA LEU A 103 -7.15 1.34 -10.72
C LEU A 103 -8.43 0.52 -10.45
N ILE A 104 -9.42 1.13 -9.77
CA ILE A 104 -10.69 0.47 -9.45
C ILE A 104 -11.46 0.10 -10.71
N GLN A 105 -11.50 0.97 -11.72
CA GLN A 105 -12.15 0.69 -13.01
C GLN A 105 -11.46 -0.47 -13.74
N ASN A 106 -10.13 -0.55 -13.72
CA ASN A 106 -9.38 -1.63 -14.35
C ASN A 106 -9.72 -2.99 -13.71
N LEU A 107 -9.77 -3.04 -12.36
CA LEU A 107 -10.18 -4.26 -11.64
C LEU A 107 -11.67 -4.59 -11.84
N GLY A 108 -12.52 -3.58 -11.99
CA GLY A 108 -13.96 -3.74 -12.22
C GLY A 108 -14.36 -4.20 -13.63
N ARG A 109 -13.41 -4.36 -14.56
CA ARG A 109 -13.68 -4.83 -15.94
C ARG A 109 -13.99 -6.32 -16.03
N HIS A 110 -13.69 -7.07 -14.99
CA HIS A 110 -13.91 -8.52 -14.96
C HIS A 110 -15.38 -8.83 -14.65
N ASP A 111 -15.93 -9.82 -15.34
CA ASP A 111 -17.34 -10.19 -15.24
C ASP A 111 -17.73 -10.57 -13.79
N GLY A 112 -18.80 -9.94 -13.32
CA GLY A 112 -19.33 -10.18 -11.96
C GLY A 112 -18.56 -9.49 -10.83
N VAL A 113 -17.55 -8.68 -11.12
CA VAL A 113 -16.85 -7.88 -10.11
C VAL A 113 -17.65 -6.63 -9.78
N ALA A 114 -17.99 -6.45 -8.50
CA ALA A 114 -18.62 -5.25 -7.97
C ALA A 114 -17.54 -4.32 -7.37
N THR A 115 -17.53 -3.05 -7.78
CA THR A 115 -16.57 -2.07 -7.27
C THR A 115 -17.21 -1.13 -6.25
N TRP A 116 -16.44 -0.79 -5.22
CA TRP A 116 -16.79 0.16 -4.16
C TRP A 116 -15.78 1.31 -4.16
N PRO A 117 -15.93 2.29 -5.07
CA PRO A 117 -15.04 3.44 -5.13
C PRO A 117 -15.28 4.38 -3.94
N LEU A 118 -14.20 4.98 -3.44
CA LEU A 118 -14.28 6.02 -2.42
C LEU A 118 -14.35 7.39 -3.10
N TRP A 119 -15.56 7.89 -3.30
CA TRP A 119 -15.86 9.13 -4.02
C TRP A 119 -15.48 10.39 -3.23
N ALA A 120 -14.23 10.47 -2.82
CA ALA A 120 -13.70 11.60 -2.07
C ALA A 120 -12.23 11.85 -2.42
N PRO A 121 -11.71 13.08 -2.29
CA PRO A 121 -10.27 13.31 -2.23
C PRO A 121 -9.66 12.57 -1.03
N LEU A 122 -8.41 12.14 -1.14
CA LEU A 122 -7.70 11.53 -0.01
C LEU A 122 -7.52 12.51 1.14
N VAL A 123 -7.11 13.74 0.84
CA VAL A 123 -6.89 14.80 1.83
C VAL A 123 -7.80 15.97 1.49
N VAL A 124 -8.53 16.47 2.47
CA VAL A 124 -9.40 17.64 2.36
C VAL A 124 -8.86 18.80 3.17
N GLU A 125 -9.46 19.98 2.99
CA GLU A 125 -8.98 21.24 3.56
C GLU A 125 -8.96 21.25 5.10
N ASN A 126 -9.98 20.64 5.74
CA ASN A 126 -10.11 20.62 7.20
C ASN A 126 -10.91 19.39 7.68
N SER A 127 -10.90 19.16 9.00
CA SER A 127 -11.57 18.04 9.65
C SER A 127 -13.11 18.10 9.50
N GLN A 128 -13.71 19.31 9.47
CA GLN A 128 -15.16 19.47 9.31
C GLN A 128 -15.61 19.01 7.93
N THR A 129 -14.86 19.34 6.87
CA THR A 129 -15.11 18.84 5.52
C THR A 129 -14.99 17.33 5.47
N ALA A 130 -13.94 16.76 6.09
CA ALA A 130 -13.76 15.30 6.17
C ALA A 130 -14.96 14.61 6.86
N GLN A 131 -15.41 15.16 7.99
CA GLN A 131 -16.58 14.64 8.72
C GLN A 131 -17.87 14.75 7.89
N GLY A 132 -18.05 15.84 7.15
CA GLY A 132 -19.17 16.03 6.24
C GLY A 132 -19.20 14.97 5.15
N LEU A 133 -18.07 14.72 4.50
CA LEU A 133 -17.95 13.72 3.45
C LEU A 133 -18.16 12.30 3.96
N ARG A 134 -17.62 11.94 5.14
CA ARG A 134 -17.85 10.61 5.75
C ARG A 134 -19.32 10.29 6.03
N ARG A 135 -20.19 11.29 6.12
CA ARG A 135 -21.64 11.11 6.30
C ARG A 135 -22.41 10.97 4.98
N GLN A 136 -21.76 11.21 3.84
CA GLN A 136 -22.40 10.97 2.53
C GLN A 136 -22.61 9.47 2.34
N PRO A 137 -23.81 9.01 1.92
CA PRO A 137 -24.13 7.58 1.85
C PRO A 137 -23.10 6.78 1.06
N GLU A 138 -22.70 7.22 -0.13
CA GLU A 138 -21.78 6.50 -1.00
C GLU A 138 -20.38 6.34 -0.39
N ILE A 139 -19.93 7.35 0.38
CA ILE A 139 -18.65 7.32 1.08
C ILE A 139 -18.76 6.46 2.34
N ALA A 140 -19.83 6.64 3.10
CA ALA A 140 -20.10 5.87 4.32
C ALA A 140 -20.19 4.36 4.01
N ASP A 141 -20.90 3.97 2.94
CA ASP A 141 -21.07 2.59 2.53
C ASP A 141 -19.71 1.95 2.12
N THR A 142 -18.89 2.67 1.36
CA THR A 142 -17.55 2.18 0.99
C THR A 142 -16.65 2.01 2.21
N LEU A 143 -16.64 2.98 3.13
CA LEU A 143 -15.86 2.88 4.37
C LEU A 143 -16.39 1.79 5.31
N ALA A 144 -17.72 1.56 5.34
CA ALA A 144 -18.33 0.46 6.08
C ALA A 144 -17.95 -0.90 5.47
N LYS A 145 -17.99 -1.02 4.13
CA LYS A 145 -17.56 -2.23 3.42
C LYS A 145 -16.12 -2.60 3.73
N ALA A 146 -15.25 -1.60 3.92
CA ALA A 146 -13.86 -1.80 4.32
C ALA A 146 -13.68 -2.35 5.76
N SER A 147 -14.74 -2.49 6.54
CA SER A 147 -14.68 -3.14 7.87
C SER A 147 -14.86 -4.66 7.81
N SER A 148 -15.15 -5.22 6.63
CA SER A 148 -15.38 -6.66 6.42
C SER A 148 -14.62 -7.17 5.20
N LEU A 149 -13.34 -6.83 5.11
CA LEU A 149 -12.47 -7.32 4.04
C LEU A 149 -11.97 -8.73 4.34
N ASP A 150 -11.91 -9.56 3.31
CA ASP A 150 -11.24 -10.86 3.34
C ASP A 150 -9.73 -10.71 3.09
N ALA A 151 -9.36 -9.69 2.30
CA ALA A 151 -7.96 -9.34 2.05
C ALA A 151 -7.80 -7.84 1.73
N ALA A 152 -6.58 -7.33 1.93
CA ALA A 152 -6.20 -6.00 1.48
C ALA A 152 -4.83 -6.02 0.81
N VAL A 153 -4.65 -5.19 -0.22
CA VAL A 153 -3.36 -4.95 -0.86
C VAL A 153 -3.06 -3.46 -0.75
N VAL A 154 -2.02 -3.14 0.03
CA VAL A 154 -1.69 -1.77 0.40
C VAL A 154 -0.25 -1.43 0.04
N ALA A 155 0.02 -0.15 -0.19
CA ALA A 155 1.38 0.34 -0.40
C ALA A 155 1.90 1.02 0.88
N VAL A 156 3.21 0.88 1.11
CA VAL A 156 3.93 1.54 2.20
C VAL A 156 4.80 2.66 1.66
N GLY A 157 4.60 3.86 2.16
CA GLY A 157 5.45 5.02 1.94
C GLY A 157 6.26 5.38 3.19
N ALA A 158 7.48 5.91 3.03
CA ALA A 158 8.19 6.56 4.13
C ALA A 158 7.72 8.02 4.22
N TRP A 159 7.55 8.54 5.45
CA TRP A 159 7.11 9.92 5.66
C TRP A 159 8.27 10.90 5.38
N MET A 160 8.71 10.93 4.12
CA MET A 160 9.86 11.70 3.63
C MET A 160 9.63 12.20 2.19
N PRO A 161 10.35 13.25 1.76
CA PRO A 161 10.32 13.74 0.38
C PRO A 161 10.58 12.62 -0.63
N GLY A 162 9.72 12.52 -1.65
CA GLY A 162 9.87 11.54 -2.74
C GLY A 162 9.52 10.09 -2.39
N LEU A 163 9.36 9.74 -1.10
CA LEU A 163 9.10 8.38 -0.64
C LEU A 163 7.64 8.12 -0.23
N SER A 164 6.82 9.17 -0.08
CA SER A 164 5.36 9.09 0.07
C SER A 164 4.69 10.03 -0.92
N THR A 165 3.64 9.54 -1.58
CA THR A 165 2.81 10.35 -2.48
C THR A 165 1.99 11.37 -1.70
N VAL A 166 1.57 11.02 -0.49
CA VAL A 166 0.84 11.92 0.42
C VAL A 166 1.72 13.06 0.89
N TRP A 167 2.97 12.78 1.29
CA TRP A 167 3.95 13.80 1.62
C TRP A 167 4.05 14.89 0.55
N ASN A 168 4.13 14.51 -0.71
CA ASN A 168 4.30 15.45 -1.80
C ASN A 168 3.06 16.33 -2.08
N ARG A 169 1.92 16.02 -1.44
CA ARG A 169 0.61 16.67 -1.70
C ARG A 169 0.06 17.49 -0.54
N VAL A 170 0.64 17.35 0.63
CA VAL A 170 0.27 18.17 1.78
C VAL A 170 1.23 19.35 1.94
N ASP A 171 0.77 20.40 2.61
CA ASP A 171 1.58 21.58 2.87
C ASP A 171 2.72 21.32 3.89
N ASN A 172 3.65 22.27 4.01
CA ASN A 172 4.80 22.08 4.88
C ASN A 172 4.43 22.10 6.37
N HIS A 173 3.32 22.74 6.77
CA HIS A 173 2.87 22.74 8.14
C HIS A 173 2.48 21.31 8.56
N LEU A 174 1.61 20.64 7.78
CA LEU A 174 1.18 19.26 8.04
C LEU A 174 2.34 18.26 8.01
N LYS A 175 3.31 18.45 7.09
CA LYS A 175 4.52 17.60 7.04
C LYS A 175 5.31 17.64 8.32
N LEU A 176 5.57 18.87 8.81
CA LEU A 176 6.39 19.10 9.99
C LEU A 176 5.65 18.71 11.27
N GLU A 177 4.36 18.98 11.34
CA GLU A 177 3.51 18.60 12.46
C GLU A 177 3.48 17.08 12.62
N ALA A 178 3.20 16.35 11.55
CA ALA A 178 3.19 14.89 11.54
C ALA A 178 4.57 14.30 11.88
N ALA A 179 5.66 14.87 11.33
CA ALA A 179 7.02 14.43 11.66
C ALA A 179 7.36 14.66 13.14
N LYS A 180 6.97 15.81 13.72
CA LYS A 180 7.13 16.08 15.16
C LYS A 180 6.30 15.14 16.03
N ALA A 181 5.14 14.71 15.53
CA ALA A 181 4.30 13.72 16.18
C ALA A 181 4.85 12.27 16.04
N GLY A 182 6.00 12.09 15.37
CA GLY A 182 6.70 10.80 15.26
C GLY A 182 6.37 9.98 14.03
N ALA A 183 5.72 10.56 13.00
CA ALA A 183 5.43 9.84 11.77
C ALA A 183 6.71 9.43 11.04
N VAL A 184 6.86 8.12 10.76
CA VAL A 184 7.94 7.54 9.95
C VAL A 184 7.42 6.82 8.72
N ALA A 185 6.19 6.31 8.78
CA ALA A 185 5.55 5.58 7.69
C ALA A 185 4.17 6.13 7.34
N GLU A 186 3.74 5.83 6.13
CA GLU A 186 2.40 6.12 5.62
C GLU A 186 1.84 4.87 4.93
N CYS A 187 0.61 4.50 5.27
CA CYS A 187 -0.13 3.42 4.63
C CYS A 187 -1.57 3.87 4.38
N SER A 188 -2.01 3.89 3.12
CA SER A 188 -3.36 4.35 2.72
C SER A 188 -3.72 5.75 3.27
N GLY A 189 -2.76 6.66 3.38
CA GLY A 189 -2.93 8.00 3.94
C GLY A 189 -2.85 8.06 5.46
N ARG A 190 -2.77 6.93 6.18
CA ARG A 190 -2.61 6.88 7.63
C ARG A 190 -1.14 6.89 8.02
N LEU A 191 -0.80 7.70 9.00
CA LEU A 191 0.55 7.84 9.50
C LEU A 191 0.82 6.89 10.67
N ILE A 192 2.03 6.36 10.70
CA ILE A 192 2.47 5.33 11.66
C ILE A 192 3.82 5.75 12.22
N ASP A 193 3.98 5.64 13.56
CA ASP A 193 5.26 5.88 14.24
C ASP A 193 6.19 4.65 14.17
N ALA A 194 7.42 4.78 14.69
CA ALA A 194 8.42 3.72 14.66
C ALA A 194 7.99 2.45 15.41
N GLU A 195 7.11 2.58 16.40
CA GLU A 195 6.57 1.47 17.18
C GLU A 195 5.30 0.85 16.59
N GLY A 196 4.87 1.31 15.40
CA GLY A 196 3.68 0.78 14.71
C GLY A 196 2.36 1.38 15.18
N ARG A 197 2.37 2.44 15.98
CA ARG A 197 1.17 3.08 16.50
C ARG A 197 0.66 4.15 15.53
N PRO A 198 -0.67 4.38 15.45
CA PRO A 198 -1.22 5.45 14.64
C PRO A 198 -0.76 6.82 15.17
N VAL A 199 -0.23 7.66 14.29
CA VAL A 199 0.14 9.04 14.62
C VAL A 199 -1.11 9.90 14.55
N ARG A 200 -1.49 10.50 15.68
CA ARG A 200 -2.56 11.50 15.75
C ARG A 200 -2.01 12.86 15.31
N SER A 201 -2.55 13.38 14.23
CA SER A 201 -2.12 14.63 13.62
C SER A 201 -3.30 15.33 12.96
N GLU A 202 -3.15 16.61 12.64
CA GLU A 202 -4.17 17.34 11.88
C GLU A 202 -4.43 16.66 10.52
N LEU A 203 -3.40 16.09 9.90
CA LEU A 203 -3.55 15.34 8.66
C LEU A 203 -4.47 14.11 8.83
N ASP A 204 -4.35 13.37 9.93
CA ASP A 204 -5.20 12.19 10.19
C ASP A 204 -6.69 12.54 10.25
N GLU A 205 -7.04 13.71 10.78
CA GLU A 205 -8.43 14.20 10.81
C GLU A 205 -8.96 14.57 9.42
N ARG A 206 -8.07 14.94 8.49
CA ARG A 206 -8.38 15.42 7.13
C ARG A 206 -8.36 14.32 6.06
N VAL A 207 -7.92 13.12 6.41
CA VAL A 207 -7.78 11.99 5.47
C VAL A 207 -9.09 11.21 5.34
N LEU A 208 -9.55 11.00 4.10
CA LEU A 208 -10.64 10.09 3.73
C LEU A 208 -10.04 8.74 3.31
N ALA A 209 -9.92 7.83 4.24
CA ALA A 209 -9.39 6.47 4.02
C ALA A 209 -9.84 5.53 5.14
N VAL A 210 -9.62 4.24 4.93
CA VAL A 210 -9.75 3.23 6.00
C VAL A 210 -8.87 3.58 7.19
N SER A 211 -9.24 3.09 8.34
CA SER A 211 -8.43 3.21 9.57
C SER A 211 -7.41 2.06 9.65
N LEU A 212 -6.35 2.25 10.46
CA LEU A 212 -5.42 1.16 10.77
C LEU A 212 -6.13 0.01 11.50
N ALA A 213 -7.14 0.30 12.34
CA ALA A 213 -7.94 -0.72 13.02
C ALA A 213 -8.70 -1.63 12.03
N GLN A 214 -9.20 -1.07 10.92
CA GLN A 214 -9.84 -1.87 9.86
C GLN A 214 -8.81 -2.76 9.14
N LEU A 215 -7.60 -2.28 8.88
CA LEU A 215 -6.52 -3.11 8.34
C LEU A 215 -6.10 -4.20 9.33
N GLN A 216 -6.00 -3.90 10.63
CA GLN A 216 -5.70 -4.88 11.68
C GLN A 216 -6.77 -5.97 11.81
N SER A 217 -8.02 -5.67 11.49
CA SER A 217 -9.10 -6.68 11.47
C SER A 217 -9.20 -7.48 10.17
N THR A 218 -8.43 -7.11 9.13
CA THR A 218 -8.42 -7.80 7.84
C THR A 218 -7.54 -9.04 7.92
N PRO A 219 -8.05 -10.26 7.61
CA PRO A 219 -7.32 -11.51 7.80
C PRO A 219 -6.04 -11.63 6.98
N LYS A 220 -6.00 -11.04 5.78
CA LYS A 220 -4.85 -11.09 4.87
C LYS A 220 -4.51 -9.70 4.38
N VAL A 221 -3.34 -9.21 4.72
CA VAL A 221 -2.86 -7.91 4.23
C VAL A 221 -1.52 -8.08 3.53
N VAL A 222 -1.50 -7.75 2.25
CA VAL A 222 -0.29 -7.69 1.44
C VAL A 222 0.22 -6.25 1.42
N ALA A 223 1.38 -6.00 2.01
CA ALA A 223 2.05 -4.71 1.96
C ALA A 223 3.10 -4.68 0.84
N VAL A 224 3.08 -3.63 0.01
CA VAL A 224 3.98 -3.47 -1.13
C VAL A 224 4.87 -2.26 -0.90
N ALA A 225 6.20 -2.44 -0.97
CA ALA A 225 7.18 -1.37 -0.82
C ALA A 225 8.38 -1.58 -1.74
N GLN A 226 8.92 -0.51 -2.34
CA GLN A 226 10.09 -0.53 -3.24
C GLN A 226 11.20 0.38 -2.74
N GLY A 227 12.45 -0.14 -2.73
CA GLY A 227 13.67 0.61 -2.48
C GLY A 227 14.09 0.67 -1.01
N ALA A 228 15.41 0.51 -0.78
CA ALA A 228 16.03 0.44 0.55
C ALA A 228 15.68 1.59 1.50
N ALA A 229 15.45 2.80 0.96
CA ALA A 229 15.10 3.98 1.75
C ALA A 229 13.76 3.88 2.50
N ARG A 230 12.98 2.83 2.28
CA ARG A 230 11.72 2.54 2.99
C ARG A 230 11.87 1.52 4.13
N ALA A 231 13.09 1.08 4.43
CA ALA A 231 13.28 0.02 5.44
C ALA A 231 12.66 0.36 6.80
N ASP A 232 12.90 1.56 7.32
CA ASP A 232 12.34 1.98 8.62
C ASP A 232 10.81 2.12 8.57
N ALA A 233 10.26 2.63 7.46
CA ALA A 233 8.82 2.70 7.26
C ALA A 233 8.18 1.30 7.18
N VAL A 234 8.84 0.35 6.53
CA VAL A 234 8.36 -1.05 6.50
C VAL A 234 8.42 -1.67 7.90
N ARG A 235 9.51 -1.49 8.65
CA ARG A 235 9.59 -1.97 10.04
C ARG A 235 8.46 -1.41 10.90
N ALA A 236 8.17 -0.10 10.78
CA ALA A 236 7.08 0.55 11.48
C ALA A 236 5.71 -0.05 11.13
N VAL A 237 5.45 -0.29 9.85
CA VAL A 237 4.20 -0.90 9.38
C VAL A 237 4.08 -2.36 9.84
N LEU A 238 5.19 -3.12 9.87
CA LEU A 238 5.21 -4.47 10.42
C LEU A 238 4.94 -4.48 11.93
N SER A 239 5.52 -3.53 12.67
CA SER A 239 5.24 -3.35 14.11
C SER A 239 3.77 -3.04 14.41
N ALA A 240 3.02 -2.47 13.46
CA ALA A 240 1.57 -2.26 13.59
C ALA A 240 0.75 -3.57 13.56
N GLY A 241 1.35 -4.70 13.17
CA GLY A 241 0.80 -6.06 13.34
C GLY A 241 -0.31 -6.47 12.38
N PHE A 242 -0.54 -5.73 11.28
CA PHE A 242 -1.59 -6.07 10.32
C PHE A 242 -1.08 -6.74 9.03
N VAL A 243 0.23 -6.72 8.77
CA VAL A 243 0.79 -7.27 7.53
C VAL A 243 1.01 -8.76 7.66
N THR A 244 0.43 -9.55 6.76
CA THR A 244 0.65 -11.00 6.67
C THR A 244 1.63 -11.37 5.56
N THR A 245 1.64 -10.60 4.47
CA THR A 245 2.55 -10.80 3.35
C THR A 245 3.25 -9.48 3.00
N LEU A 246 4.57 -9.54 2.86
CA LEU A 246 5.38 -8.41 2.44
C LEU A 246 5.93 -8.66 1.03
N LEU A 247 5.60 -7.76 0.08
CA LEU A 247 6.13 -7.76 -1.30
C LEU A 247 7.10 -6.59 -1.46
N ILE A 248 8.37 -6.90 -1.68
CA ILE A 248 9.48 -5.94 -1.75
C ILE A 248 10.43 -6.28 -2.89
N ASP A 249 11.29 -5.32 -3.26
CA ASP A 249 12.42 -5.56 -4.15
C ASP A 249 13.66 -6.06 -3.37
N GLU A 250 14.67 -6.52 -4.11
CA GLU A 250 15.92 -7.04 -3.52
C GLU A 250 16.66 -5.99 -2.69
N GLU A 251 16.69 -4.72 -3.14
CA GLU A 251 17.36 -3.64 -2.39
C GLU A 251 16.75 -3.44 -1.00
N LEU A 252 15.42 -3.44 -0.92
CA LEU A 252 14.73 -3.32 0.34
C LEU A 252 14.87 -4.61 1.18
N ALA A 253 14.90 -5.77 0.55
CA ALA A 253 15.13 -7.04 1.25
C ALA A 253 16.53 -7.06 1.91
N VAL A 254 17.58 -6.61 1.20
CA VAL A 254 18.93 -6.43 1.77
C VAL A 254 18.91 -5.46 2.96
N ALA A 255 18.25 -4.30 2.82
CA ALA A 255 18.16 -3.31 3.90
C ALA A 255 17.38 -3.81 5.14
N LEU A 256 16.46 -4.75 4.95
CA LEU A 256 15.69 -5.35 6.05
C LEU A 256 16.42 -6.53 6.71
N SER A 257 17.27 -7.24 5.98
CA SER A 257 18.07 -8.37 6.49
C SER A 257 19.35 -7.95 7.22
N GLY A 258 19.84 -6.75 6.98
CA GLY A 258 21.13 -6.23 7.48
C GLY A 258 21.03 -5.63 8.89
N GLN A 259 20.70 -6.45 9.91
CA GLN A 259 20.92 -6.13 11.33
C GLN A 259 21.56 -7.31 12.03
#